data_cf0e0bcd6a8ccdb716f0be4ec51c5950
#
_entry.id   cf0e0bcd6a8ccdb716f0be4ec51c5950
#
_cell.length_a   1.000
_cell.length_b   1.000
_cell.length_c   1.000
_cell.angle_alpha   90.00
_cell.angle_beta   90.00
_cell.angle_gamma   90.00
#
_symmetry.space_group_name_H-M   'P 1'
#
loop_
_entity.id
_entity.type
_entity.pdbx_description
1 polymer ?
#
loop_
_entity_poly.entity_id
_entity_poly.type
_entity_poly.pdbx_seq_one_letter_code
_entity_poly.pdbx_strand_id
1 'polypeptide(L)'
;FHDNGIHVGVTTNGTLMKRYMPQLKNKTKWVRVSVDAGSEEVYQEFRPHKSGKSQFNTVIDQMSELIKDKKGKVGYSFVILSKKDKDGKILSTNAVDLTKAAKVAKEIGCDYFEVKPAFDIMHFLDDQGDDVVQTARQHLGDIKNLETEIFKVITPVTIEDFKKGISTQPKSYNRCLVSELRSCVTPSGTYVCQYHRGTMNMKIGDSNFHTLDKIWNSDRRKHILEKVNPKIHCKFHCIRHESNLLLEEMMKGKKIDQLEDYDFFI
;
A
#
# COMPACT_ATOMS: atom_id res chain seq x y z
N PHE A 1 -19.92 -6.77 3.22
CA PHE A 1 -18.84 -7.59 2.64
C PHE A 1 -18.56 -8.81 3.52
N HIS A 2 -18.06 -8.64 4.73
CA HIS A 2 -17.71 -9.75 5.63
C HIS A 2 -18.86 -10.76 5.82
N ASP A 3 -20.07 -10.29 6.08
CA ASP A 3 -21.24 -11.13 6.33
C ASP A 3 -21.67 -11.93 5.07
N ASN A 4 -21.09 -11.64 3.91
CA ASN A 4 -21.23 -12.39 2.66
C ASN A 4 -19.97 -13.19 2.29
N GLY A 5 -19.11 -13.51 3.25
CA GLY A 5 -17.90 -14.30 3.05
C GLY A 5 -16.75 -13.59 2.32
N ILE A 6 -16.84 -12.25 2.14
CA ILE A 6 -15.78 -11.49 1.47
C ILE A 6 -14.74 -11.05 2.50
N HIS A 7 -13.48 -11.34 2.25
CA HIS A 7 -12.37 -10.86 3.07
C HIS A 7 -12.23 -9.35 2.97
N VAL A 8 -12.19 -8.67 4.11
CA VAL A 8 -12.08 -7.22 4.19
C VAL A 8 -10.71 -6.83 4.73
N GLY A 9 -9.96 -6.08 3.95
CA GLY A 9 -8.73 -5.43 4.39
C GLY A 9 -8.93 -3.91 4.47
N VAL A 10 -8.36 -3.26 5.48
CA VAL A 10 -8.50 -1.83 5.70
C VAL A 10 -7.14 -1.15 5.76
N THR A 11 -6.95 -0.10 4.97
CA THR A 11 -5.84 0.85 5.17
C THR A 11 -6.41 2.17 5.69
N THR A 12 -5.83 2.69 6.77
CA THR A 12 -6.34 3.88 7.46
C THR A 12 -5.21 4.75 8.00
N ASN A 13 -5.48 6.03 8.24
CA ASN A 13 -4.58 6.91 9.02
C ASN A 13 -4.73 6.72 10.55
N GLY A 14 -5.64 5.88 10.99
CA GLY A 14 -5.82 5.51 12.38
C GLY A 14 -6.63 6.48 13.25
N THR A 15 -6.87 7.71 12.83
CA THR A 15 -7.45 8.77 13.69
C THR A 15 -8.90 8.53 14.10
N LEU A 16 -9.64 7.71 13.36
CA LEU A 16 -11.06 7.42 13.60
C LEU A 16 -11.33 5.95 13.95
N MET A 17 -10.31 5.15 14.24
CA MET A 17 -10.49 3.71 14.49
C MET A 17 -11.40 3.43 15.67
N LYS A 18 -11.35 4.26 16.73
CA LYS A 18 -12.21 4.12 17.92
C LYS A 18 -13.70 4.01 17.56
N ARG A 19 -14.14 4.78 16.55
CA ARG A 19 -15.54 4.76 16.09
C ARG A 19 -15.97 3.42 15.49
N TYR A 20 -15.03 2.69 14.91
CA TYR A 20 -15.28 1.45 14.18
C TYR A 20 -14.58 0.24 14.80
N MET A 21 -14.16 0.36 16.06
CA MET A 21 -13.35 -0.64 16.74
C MET A 21 -13.95 -2.06 16.69
N PRO A 22 -15.27 -2.28 16.96
CA PRO A 22 -15.87 -3.61 16.90
C PRO A 22 -15.80 -4.22 15.50
N GLN A 23 -15.99 -3.42 14.44
CA GLN A 23 -15.92 -3.89 13.06
C GLN A 23 -14.48 -4.23 12.67
N LEU A 24 -13.52 -3.38 13.03
CA LEU A 24 -12.10 -3.59 12.76
C LEU A 24 -11.60 -4.86 13.46
N LYS A 25 -11.96 -5.08 14.73
CA LYS A 25 -11.58 -6.28 15.48
C LYS A 25 -12.16 -7.56 14.89
N ASN A 26 -13.42 -7.55 14.50
CA ASN A 26 -14.19 -8.77 14.23
C ASN A 26 -14.43 -9.08 12.75
N LYS A 27 -14.39 -8.07 11.87
CA LYS A 27 -14.82 -8.21 10.47
C LYS A 27 -13.71 -7.93 9.45
N THR A 28 -12.48 -7.69 9.90
CA THR A 28 -11.36 -7.50 8.99
C THR A 28 -10.38 -8.67 9.01
N LYS A 29 -9.86 -9.03 7.84
CA LYS A 29 -8.76 -9.99 7.70
C LYS A 29 -7.44 -9.33 8.10
N TRP A 30 -7.30 -8.03 7.78
CA TRP A 30 -6.16 -7.21 8.18
C TRP A 30 -6.53 -5.72 8.27
N VAL A 31 -5.84 -5.01 9.14
CA VAL A 31 -5.86 -3.54 9.23
C VAL A 31 -4.43 -3.03 9.15
N ARG A 32 -4.17 -2.11 8.22
CA ARG A 32 -2.88 -1.44 8.07
C ARG A 32 -3.03 0.03 8.39
N VAL A 33 -2.26 0.51 9.36
CA VAL A 33 -2.30 1.89 9.78
C VAL A 33 -1.09 2.64 9.25
N SER A 34 -1.34 3.72 8.49
CA SER A 34 -0.29 4.57 7.94
C SER A 34 0.11 5.58 9.00
N VAL A 35 1.28 5.40 9.61
CA VAL A 35 1.77 6.27 10.70
C VAL A 35 2.94 7.13 10.24
N ASP A 36 3.91 6.53 9.53
CA ASP A 36 5.07 7.19 8.90
C ASP A 36 5.98 7.96 9.87
N ALA A 37 5.95 7.62 11.14
CA ALA A 37 6.77 8.20 12.21
C ALA A 37 6.95 7.20 13.34
N GLY A 38 7.93 7.41 14.20
CA GLY A 38 8.12 6.69 15.47
C GLY A 38 8.08 7.63 16.67
N SER A 39 7.83 8.91 16.44
CA SER A 39 7.78 9.96 17.45
C SER A 39 6.70 10.98 17.11
N GLU A 40 6.27 11.71 18.14
CA GLU A 40 5.26 12.75 17.98
C GLU A 40 5.77 13.92 17.14
N GLU A 41 7.03 14.29 17.27
CA GLU A 41 7.68 15.38 16.52
C GLU A 41 7.68 15.07 15.03
N VAL A 42 8.17 13.89 14.64
CA VAL A 42 8.23 13.46 13.24
C VAL A 42 6.81 13.27 12.69
N TYR A 43 5.90 12.71 13.49
CA TYR A 43 4.51 12.59 13.07
C TYR A 43 3.87 13.93 12.77
N GLN A 44 4.02 14.92 13.67
CA GLN A 44 3.47 16.26 13.50
C GLN A 44 4.07 16.95 12.27
N GLU A 45 5.33 16.70 11.98
CA GLU A 45 6.00 17.26 10.82
C GLU A 45 5.47 16.70 9.51
N PHE A 46 5.35 15.37 9.38
CA PHE A 46 5.01 14.72 8.11
C PHE A 46 3.52 14.40 7.95
N ARG A 47 2.76 14.41 9.04
CA ARG A 47 1.30 14.19 9.07
C ARG A 47 0.56 15.24 9.90
N PRO A 48 0.73 16.54 9.57
CA PRO A 48 0.12 17.61 10.34
C PRO A 48 -1.41 17.49 10.31
N HIS A 49 -2.02 17.69 11.47
CA HIS A 49 -3.47 17.74 11.57
C HIS A 49 -3.98 19.19 11.51
N LYS A 50 -5.19 19.38 10.95
CA LYS A 50 -5.80 20.73 10.80
C LYS A 50 -5.97 21.50 12.11
N SER A 51 -6.08 20.80 13.23
CA SER A 51 -6.16 21.44 14.57
C SER A 51 -4.82 21.94 15.10
N GLY A 52 -3.72 21.70 14.41
CA GLY A 52 -2.37 21.98 14.91
C GLY A 52 -1.87 21.03 16.00
N LYS A 53 -2.72 20.11 16.50
CA LYS A 53 -2.34 19.13 17.53
C LYS A 53 -1.95 17.81 16.89
N SER A 54 -0.85 17.23 17.38
CA SER A 54 -0.44 15.90 16.95
C SER A 54 -1.52 14.86 17.23
N GLN A 55 -1.65 13.89 16.33
CA GLN A 55 -2.52 12.73 16.51
C GLN A 55 -1.72 11.46 16.78
N PHE A 56 -0.40 11.55 16.95
CA PHE A 56 0.47 10.38 17.11
C PHE A 56 -0.01 9.47 18.25
N ASN A 57 -0.06 9.99 19.46
CA ASN A 57 -0.46 9.21 20.63
C ASN A 57 -1.89 8.65 20.48
N THR A 58 -2.81 9.45 19.92
CA THR A 58 -4.19 8.98 19.63
C THR A 58 -4.18 7.77 18.70
N VAL A 59 -3.35 7.77 17.65
CA VAL A 59 -3.25 6.66 16.70
C VAL A 59 -2.63 5.43 17.36
N ILE A 60 -1.54 5.62 18.12
CA ILE A 60 -0.85 4.51 18.83
C ILE A 60 -1.79 3.87 19.87
N ASP A 61 -2.51 4.67 20.66
CA ASP A 61 -3.47 4.17 21.65
C ASP A 61 -4.60 3.36 20.98
N GLN A 62 -5.13 3.86 19.86
CA GLN A 62 -6.17 3.15 19.11
C GLN A 62 -5.65 1.88 18.45
N MET A 63 -4.41 1.85 17.99
CA MET A 63 -3.76 0.63 17.49
C MET A 63 -3.59 -0.39 18.62
N SER A 64 -3.09 0.04 19.77
CA SER A 64 -2.94 -0.82 20.96
C SER A 64 -4.26 -1.42 21.40
N GLU A 65 -5.34 -0.65 21.35
CA GLU A 65 -6.70 -1.13 21.67
C GLU A 65 -7.21 -2.13 20.62
N LEU A 66 -6.95 -1.88 19.34
CA LEU A 66 -7.33 -2.80 18.25
C LEU A 66 -6.64 -4.16 18.39
N ILE A 67 -5.37 -4.16 18.80
CA ILE A 67 -4.53 -5.36 18.87
C ILE A 67 -4.98 -6.32 19.98
N LYS A 68 -5.54 -5.84 21.08
CA LYS A 68 -5.89 -6.66 22.26
C LYS A 68 -6.80 -7.84 21.95
N ASP A 69 -7.79 -7.67 21.05
CA ASP A 69 -8.80 -8.72 20.80
C ASP A 69 -9.07 -8.86 19.29
N LYS A 70 -8.08 -8.60 18.45
CA LYS A 70 -8.21 -8.68 16.99
C LYS A 70 -8.34 -10.12 16.50
N LYS A 71 -9.15 -10.34 15.48
CA LYS A 71 -9.21 -11.61 14.74
C LYS A 71 -8.29 -11.63 13.50
N GLY A 72 -8.03 -10.45 12.96
CA GLY A 72 -7.17 -10.26 11.78
C GLY A 72 -5.77 -9.77 12.13
N LYS A 73 -4.97 -9.51 11.12
CA LYS A 73 -3.62 -8.96 11.28
C LYS A 73 -3.65 -7.43 11.38
N VAL A 74 -2.78 -6.87 12.21
CA VAL A 74 -2.61 -5.42 12.34
C VAL A 74 -1.17 -5.04 11.98
N GLY A 75 -1.03 -4.16 11.01
CA GLY A 75 0.25 -3.68 10.52
C GLY A 75 0.47 -2.20 10.69
N TYR A 76 1.71 -1.85 10.96
CA TYR A 76 2.22 -0.49 11.00
C TYR A 76 2.91 -0.19 9.67
N SER A 77 2.41 0.79 8.92
CA SER A 77 2.98 1.18 7.64
C SER A 77 3.78 2.47 7.76
N PHE A 78 4.97 2.45 7.20
CA PHE A 78 5.90 3.57 7.18
C PHE A 78 6.30 3.88 5.72
N VAL A 79 5.83 4.99 5.19
CA VAL A 79 6.27 5.52 3.90
C VAL A 79 7.41 6.48 4.14
N ILE A 80 8.55 6.26 3.49
CA ILE A 80 9.70 7.16 3.56
C ILE A 80 9.35 8.43 2.79
N LEU A 81 9.41 9.56 3.48
CA LEU A 81 9.03 10.87 3.00
C LEU A 81 10.16 11.87 3.23
N SER A 82 10.27 12.86 2.34
CA SER A 82 11.16 14.00 2.50
C SER A 82 10.42 15.30 2.23
N LYS A 83 10.79 16.35 2.95
CA LYS A 83 10.42 17.73 2.62
C LYS A 83 11.53 18.35 1.83
N LYS A 84 11.20 19.02 0.76
CA LYS A 84 12.13 19.72 -0.12
C LYS A 84 11.77 21.20 -0.16
N ASP A 85 12.77 22.04 -0.33
CA ASP A 85 12.56 23.45 -0.68
C ASP A 85 12.16 23.60 -2.16
N LYS A 86 11.95 24.84 -2.59
CA LYS A 86 11.61 25.19 -3.97
C LYS A 86 12.69 24.83 -5.00
N ASP A 87 13.91 24.66 -4.57
CA ASP A 87 15.07 24.33 -5.39
C ASP A 87 15.33 22.80 -5.39
N GLY A 88 14.48 22.02 -4.71
CA GLY A 88 14.57 20.56 -4.62
C GLY A 88 15.52 20.04 -3.56
N LYS A 89 16.13 20.93 -2.74
CA LYS A 89 17.02 20.53 -1.66
C LYS A 89 16.20 19.95 -0.51
N ILE A 90 16.66 18.80 0.02
CA ILE A 90 16.01 18.14 1.14
C ILE A 90 16.22 18.96 2.42
N LEU A 91 15.14 19.31 3.07
CA LEU A 91 15.11 20.01 4.35
C LEU A 91 15.03 19.05 5.53
N SER A 92 14.23 18.00 5.39
CA SER A 92 14.06 16.98 6.42
C SER A 92 13.54 15.69 5.80
N THR A 93 13.70 14.57 6.55
CA THR A 93 13.16 13.26 6.18
C THR A 93 12.70 12.51 7.43
N ASN A 94 11.62 11.74 7.32
CA ASN A 94 11.18 10.85 8.38
C ASN A 94 12.02 9.56 8.47
N ALA A 95 12.92 9.31 7.51
CA ALA A 95 13.78 8.12 7.52
C ALA A 95 14.60 8.00 8.81
N VAL A 96 14.95 9.11 9.45
CA VAL A 96 15.68 9.17 10.74
C VAL A 96 14.91 8.48 11.89
N ASP A 97 13.61 8.35 11.76
CA ASP A 97 12.72 7.82 12.81
C ASP A 97 12.32 6.35 12.57
N LEU A 98 12.86 5.74 11.50
CA LEU A 98 12.47 4.42 11.01
C LEU A 98 12.65 3.31 12.06
N THR A 99 13.81 3.26 12.71
CA THR A 99 14.08 2.27 13.77
C THR A 99 13.17 2.47 14.99
N LYS A 100 12.90 3.72 15.37
CA LYS A 100 12.01 4.04 16.47
C LYS A 100 10.57 3.61 16.16
N ALA A 101 10.10 3.87 14.94
CA ALA A 101 8.79 3.43 14.47
C ALA A 101 8.63 1.90 14.51
N ALA A 102 9.63 1.17 14.06
CA ALA A 102 9.61 -0.29 14.09
C ALA A 102 9.58 -0.85 15.53
N LYS A 103 10.32 -0.22 16.46
CA LYS A 103 10.27 -0.58 17.88
C LYS A 103 8.89 -0.33 18.48
N VAL A 104 8.30 0.86 18.23
CA VAL A 104 6.94 1.18 18.66
C VAL A 104 5.94 0.14 18.13
N ALA A 105 6.01 -0.18 16.84
CA ALA A 105 5.13 -1.19 16.24
C ALA A 105 5.24 -2.55 16.93
N LYS A 106 6.46 -3.00 17.23
CA LYS A 106 6.72 -4.25 17.95
C LYS A 106 6.18 -4.19 19.40
N GLU A 107 6.47 -3.11 20.12
CA GLU A 107 6.07 -2.90 21.51
C GLU A 107 4.57 -2.91 21.72
N ILE A 108 3.81 -2.29 20.81
CA ILE A 108 2.33 -2.31 20.88
C ILE A 108 1.73 -3.63 20.40
N GLY A 109 2.54 -4.56 19.83
CA GLY A 109 2.11 -5.89 19.44
C GLY A 109 1.54 -5.98 18.02
N CYS A 110 1.96 -5.13 17.08
CA CYS A 110 1.65 -5.31 15.66
C CYS A 110 2.12 -6.66 15.15
N ASP A 111 1.45 -7.22 14.15
CA ASP A 111 1.92 -8.43 13.47
C ASP A 111 3.04 -8.13 12.50
N TYR A 112 3.07 -6.93 11.93
CA TYR A 112 4.12 -6.52 11.01
C TYR A 112 4.36 -5.01 10.98
N PHE A 113 5.58 -4.67 10.58
CA PHE A 113 6.01 -3.33 10.23
C PHE A 113 6.38 -3.29 8.75
N GLU A 114 5.75 -2.44 7.97
CA GLU A 114 5.96 -2.36 6.51
C GLU A 114 6.59 -1.02 6.15
N VAL A 115 7.77 -1.07 5.55
CA VAL A 115 8.47 0.11 4.99
C VAL A 115 8.17 0.24 3.51
N LYS A 116 7.92 1.44 3.05
CA LYS A 116 7.67 1.74 1.64
C LYS A 116 8.39 2.99 1.19
N PRO A 117 8.89 3.03 -0.05
CA PRO A 117 9.25 4.28 -0.68
C PRO A 117 8.01 5.10 -1.01
N ALA A 118 8.14 6.42 -1.04
CA ALA A 118 7.13 7.29 -1.62
C ALA A 118 7.11 7.11 -3.14
N PHE A 119 5.91 7.15 -3.72
CA PHE A 119 5.70 7.04 -5.16
C PHE A 119 5.02 8.30 -5.68
N ASP A 120 5.64 8.94 -6.64
CA ASP A 120 4.97 9.88 -7.52
C ASP A 120 4.32 9.11 -8.69
N ILE A 121 3.05 9.42 -8.97
CA ILE A 121 2.29 8.78 -10.06
C ILE A 121 2.94 9.03 -11.42
N MET A 122 3.64 10.16 -11.59
CA MET A 122 4.26 10.54 -12.87
C MET A 122 5.69 10.01 -13.01
N HIS A 123 6.44 9.91 -11.91
CA HIS A 123 7.87 9.56 -11.92
C HIS A 123 8.16 8.26 -11.17
N PHE A 124 7.18 7.69 -10.59
CA PHE A 124 7.09 6.37 -9.98
C PHE A 124 7.84 6.17 -8.63
N LEU A 125 9.07 6.57 -8.50
CA LEU A 125 9.76 6.76 -7.23
C LEU A 125 10.08 8.23 -7.13
N ASP A 126 9.61 8.90 -6.08
CA ASP A 126 10.07 10.24 -5.78
C ASP A 126 11.59 10.16 -5.53
N ASP A 127 12.36 10.98 -6.22
CA ASP A 127 13.79 11.12 -5.96
C ASP A 127 13.96 11.69 -4.56
N GLN A 128 14.21 10.80 -3.60
CA GLN A 128 14.40 11.18 -2.21
C GLN A 128 15.81 11.73 -1.94
N GLY A 129 16.71 11.66 -2.93
CA GLY A 129 18.12 12.01 -2.76
C GLY A 129 18.95 10.93 -2.07
N ASP A 130 20.25 10.93 -2.35
CA ASP A 130 21.18 9.89 -1.85
C ASP A 130 21.25 9.84 -0.32
N ASP A 131 21.19 10.97 0.36
CA ASP A 131 21.27 11.06 1.83
C ASP A 131 20.09 10.36 2.51
N VAL A 132 18.87 10.53 1.98
CA VAL A 132 17.67 9.85 2.52
C VAL A 132 17.75 8.36 2.29
N VAL A 133 18.22 7.95 1.11
CA VAL A 133 18.40 6.53 0.78
C VAL A 133 19.44 5.88 1.68
N GLN A 134 20.56 6.56 1.94
CA GLN A 134 21.59 6.07 2.87
C GLN A 134 21.06 5.98 4.30
N THR A 135 20.36 7.01 4.77
CA THR A 135 19.72 7.01 6.10
C THR A 135 18.75 5.84 6.23
N ALA A 136 17.87 5.65 5.25
CA ALA A 136 16.94 4.52 5.27
C ALA A 136 17.67 3.17 5.31
N ARG A 137 18.73 2.99 4.51
CA ARG A 137 19.53 1.75 4.47
C ARG A 137 20.23 1.44 5.78
N GLN A 138 20.76 2.43 6.47
CA GLN A 138 21.38 2.25 7.79
C GLN A 138 20.38 1.64 8.78
N HIS A 139 19.13 2.11 8.73
CA HIS A 139 18.07 1.61 9.61
C HIS A 139 17.48 0.26 9.17
N LEU A 140 17.53 -0.10 7.89
CA LEU A 140 16.90 -1.34 7.39
C LEU A 140 17.50 -2.60 8.02
N GLY A 141 18.81 -2.63 8.22
CA GLY A 141 19.49 -3.74 8.94
C GLY A 141 19.00 -3.88 10.38
N ASP A 142 18.94 -2.76 11.09
CA ASP A 142 18.51 -2.71 12.48
C ASP A 142 17.06 -3.17 12.66
N ILE A 143 16.16 -2.69 11.80
CA ILE A 143 14.75 -3.06 11.90
C ILE A 143 14.52 -4.53 11.54
N LYS A 144 15.30 -5.08 10.60
CA LYS A 144 15.20 -6.50 10.24
C LYS A 144 15.54 -7.40 11.44
N ASN A 145 16.49 -7.00 12.28
CA ASN A 145 16.83 -7.69 13.51
C ASN A 145 15.71 -7.67 14.57
N LEU A 146 14.67 -6.86 14.38
CA LEU A 146 13.49 -6.85 15.26
C LEU A 146 12.51 -7.98 14.96
N GLU A 147 12.64 -8.68 13.83
CA GLU A 147 11.75 -9.79 13.48
C GLU A 147 11.71 -10.89 14.54
N THR A 148 10.55 -11.47 14.67
CA THR A 148 10.29 -12.65 15.49
C THR A 148 9.30 -13.56 14.76
N GLU A 149 8.92 -14.67 15.35
CA GLU A 149 7.87 -15.53 14.79
C GLU A 149 6.52 -14.79 14.62
N ILE A 150 6.22 -13.88 15.56
CA ILE A 150 4.94 -13.16 15.62
C ILE A 150 4.99 -11.72 15.09
N PHE A 151 6.17 -11.17 14.82
CA PHE A 151 6.37 -9.81 14.28
C PHE A 151 7.27 -9.86 13.05
N LYS A 152 6.73 -9.43 11.91
CA LYS A 152 7.46 -9.42 10.63
C LYS A 152 7.84 -8.01 10.21
N VAL A 153 9.00 -7.89 9.57
CA VAL A 153 9.45 -6.65 8.93
C VAL A 153 9.41 -6.83 7.42
N ILE A 154 8.52 -6.08 6.77
CA ILE A 154 8.30 -6.15 5.33
C ILE A 154 9.03 -4.98 4.67
N THR A 155 10.07 -5.30 3.91
CA THR A 155 10.81 -4.34 3.11
C THR A 155 10.61 -4.67 1.63
N PRO A 156 10.04 -3.78 0.82
CA PRO A 156 9.87 -4.07 -0.59
C PRO A 156 11.22 -4.11 -1.32
N VAL A 157 11.33 -4.96 -2.31
CA VAL A 157 12.50 -5.08 -3.19
C VAL A 157 12.87 -3.73 -3.81
N THR A 158 11.87 -2.87 -4.05
CA THR A 158 12.04 -1.51 -4.58
C THR A 158 12.87 -0.55 -3.70
N ILE A 159 13.14 -0.89 -2.44
CA ILE A 159 14.08 -0.08 -1.63
C ILE A 159 15.51 -0.18 -2.16
N GLU A 160 15.90 -1.32 -2.73
CA GLU A 160 17.19 -1.46 -3.42
C GLU A 160 17.24 -0.62 -4.72
N ASP A 161 16.10 -0.38 -5.31
CA ASP A 161 15.95 0.37 -6.55
C ASP A 161 15.88 1.89 -6.36
N PHE A 162 15.80 2.41 -5.13
CA PHE A 162 15.81 3.84 -4.83
C PHE A 162 16.94 4.62 -5.52
N LYS A 163 18.13 4.00 -5.64
CA LYS A 163 19.28 4.62 -6.32
C LYS A 163 19.16 4.75 -7.83
N LYS A 164 18.28 3.97 -8.44
CA LYS A 164 18.32 3.81 -9.91
C LYS A 164 17.33 4.70 -10.64
N GLY A 165 16.51 5.48 -9.90
CA GLY A 165 15.45 6.29 -10.52
C GLY A 165 14.60 5.45 -11.46
N ILE A 166 14.29 4.19 -11.11
CA ILE A 166 13.57 3.27 -11.99
C ILE A 166 12.16 3.79 -12.18
N SER A 167 12.04 4.68 -13.12
CA SER A 167 10.75 5.18 -13.57
C SER A 167 10.01 4.19 -14.45
N THR A 168 10.71 3.23 -15.05
CA THR A 168 10.12 2.37 -16.07
C THR A 168 10.40 0.89 -15.81
N GLN A 169 9.34 0.11 -15.71
CA GLN A 169 9.38 -1.34 -15.71
C GLN A 169 8.69 -1.84 -16.99
N PRO A 170 9.46 -2.18 -18.05
CA PRO A 170 8.90 -2.70 -19.29
C PRO A 170 8.05 -3.95 -19.01
N LYS A 171 6.88 -4.04 -19.64
CA LYS A 171 6.03 -5.22 -19.54
C LYS A 171 6.26 -6.13 -20.73
N SER A 172 6.40 -7.43 -20.49
CA SER A 172 6.52 -8.43 -21.53
C SER A 172 5.18 -8.81 -22.15
N TYR A 173 4.08 -8.52 -21.46
CA TYR A 173 2.72 -8.92 -21.83
C TYR A 173 1.89 -7.77 -22.41
N ASN A 174 0.98 -8.11 -23.34
CA ASN A 174 0.07 -7.16 -23.99
C ASN A 174 -1.29 -7.03 -23.30
N ARG A 175 -1.66 -7.96 -22.42
CA ARG A 175 -2.93 -8.04 -21.72
C ARG A 175 -2.68 -8.03 -20.22
N CYS A 176 -3.43 -7.26 -19.48
CA CYS A 176 -3.35 -7.23 -18.03
C CYS A 176 -4.38 -8.18 -17.41
N LEU A 177 -4.01 -9.41 -17.15
CA LEU A 177 -4.89 -10.44 -16.58
C LEU A 177 -5.41 -10.04 -15.19
N VAL A 178 -4.58 -9.37 -14.39
CA VAL A 178 -5.00 -8.86 -13.07
C VAL A 178 -6.15 -7.86 -13.19
N SER A 179 -6.22 -7.04 -14.25
CA SER A 179 -7.32 -6.09 -14.45
C SER A 179 -8.65 -6.79 -14.76
N GLU A 180 -8.62 -8.03 -15.19
CA GLU A 180 -9.83 -8.83 -15.43
C GLU A 180 -10.43 -9.38 -14.13
N LEU A 181 -9.60 -9.48 -13.09
CA LEU A 181 -9.99 -10.04 -11.79
C LEU A 181 -10.33 -8.98 -10.74
N ARG A 182 -10.09 -7.68 -11.04
CA ARG A 182 -10.28 -6.60 -10.06
C ARG A 182 -10.75 -5.30 -10.69
N SER A 183 -11.22 -4.39 -9.85
CA SER A 183 -11.48 -3.01 -10.18
C SER A 183 -11.06 -2.08 -9.03
N CYS A 184 -10.99 -0.78 -9.31
CA CYS A 184 -10.76 0.26 -8.32
C CYS A 184 -11.99 1.17 -8.26
N VAL A 185 -12.72 1.15 -7.17
CA VAL A 185 -13.88 2.01 -6.93
C VAL A 185 -13.44 3.23 -6.13
N THR A 186 -13.76 4.41 -6.63
CA THR A 186 -13.44 5.70 -6.01
C THR A 186 -14.67 6.62 -6.03
N PRO A 187 -14.68 7.74 -5.30
CA PRO A 187 -15.77 8.72 -5.41
C PRO A 187 -15.97 9.30 -6.82
N SER A 188 -14.91 9.31 -7.66
CA SER A 188 -14.97 9.80 -9.04
C SER A 188 -15.40 8.76 -10.07
N GLY A 189 -15.56 7.50 -9.65
CA GLY A 189 -15.98 6.39 -10.50
C GLY A 189 -15.23 5.10 -10.27
N THR A 190 -15.52 4.11 -11.09
CA THR A 190 -14.92 2.78 -11.08
C THR A 190 -13.93 2.65 -12.24
N TYR A 191 -12.72 2.21 -11.97
CA TYR A 191 -11.61 2.12 -12.93
C TYR A 191 -11.08 0.70 -13.02
N VAL A 192 -10.48 0.34 -14.16
CA VAL A 192 -9.85 -0.98 -14.37
C VAL A 192 -8.67 -1.23 -13.43
N CYS A 193 -8.00 -0.17 -12.96
CA CYS A 193 -6.78 -0.28 -12.17
C CYS A 193 -6.61 0.94 -11.24
N GLN A 194 -6.04 0.72 -10.07
CA GLN A 194 -5.74 1.79 -9.10
C GLN A 194 -4.73 2.84 -9.64
N TYR A 195 -3.81 2.43 -10.52
CA TYR A 195 -2.83 3.34 -11.13
C TYR A 195 -3.45 4.25 -12.19
N HIS A 196 -4.57 3.84 -12.75
CA HIS A 196 -5.34 4.60 -13.74
C HIS A 196 -6.59 5.27 -13.16
N ARG A 197 -6.71 5.33 -11.81
CA ARG A 197 -7.80 6.08 -11.18
C ARG A 197 -7.72 7.55 -11.58
N GLY A 198 -8.87 8.14 -11.91
CA GLY A 198 -8.96 9.51 -12.40
C GLY A 198 -8.74 9.66 -13.91
N THR A 199 -8.22 8.65 -14.61
CA THR A 199 -8.03 8.68 -16.06
C THR A 199 -9.32 8.27 -16.76
N MET A 200 -9.96 9.21 -17.49
CA MET A 200 -11.28 9.00 -18.09
C MET A 200 -11.34 7.81 -19.06
N ASN A 201 -10.29 7.58 -19.84
CA ASN A 201 -10.21 6.44 -20.77
C ASN A 201 -10.13 5.07 -20.07
N MET A 202 -9.85 5.06 -18.76
CA MET A 202 -9.77 3.86 -17.93
C MET A 202 -10.94 3.75 -16.95
N LYS A 203 -11.90 4.67 -17.01
CA LYS A 203 -13.13 4.65 -16.21
C LYS A 203 -14.12 3.67 -16.86
N ILE A 204 -14.45 2.61 -16.14
CA ILE A 204 -15.37 1.55 -16.59
C ILE A 204 -16.83 1.82 -16.21
N GLY A 205 -17.05 2.72 -15.26
CA GLY A 205 -18.41 3.11 -14.84
C GLY A 205 -18.37 4.01 -13.61
N ASP A 206 -19.55 4.23 -13.06
CA ASP A 206 -19.71 5.05 -11.86
C ASP A 206 -20.68 4.36 -10.88
N SER A 207 -20.15 3.95 -9.74
CA SER A 207 -20.91 3.25 -8.70
C SER A 207 -21.89 4.14 -7.94
N ASN A 208 -21.86 5.47 -8.16
CA ASN A 208 -22.91 6.35 -7.67
C ASN A 208 -24.22 6.23 -8.47
N PHE A 209 -24.15 5.76 -9.71
CA PHE A 209 -25.31 5.67 -10.63
C PHE A 209 -25.65 4.23 -11.03
N HIS A 210 -24.69 3.29 -10.91
CA HIS A 210 -24.86 1.91 -11.36
C HIS A 210 -24.36 0.92 -10.31
N THR A 211 -24.99 -0.25 -10.25
CA THR A 211 -24.48 -1.36 -9.42
C THR A 211 -23.15 -1.88 -9.94
N LEU A 212 -22.33 -2.43 -9.07
CA LEU A 212 -21.04 -3.02 -9.45
C LEU A 212 -21.19 -4.15 -10.47
N ASP A 213 -22.26 -4.94 -10.38
CA ASP A 213 -22.58 -5.99 -11.36
C ASP A 213 -22.78 -5.42 -12.77
N LYS A 214 -23.59 -4.36 -12.92
CA LYS A 214 -23.77 -3.68 -14.19
C LYS A 214 -22.49 -3.11 -14.76
N ILE A 215 -21.65 -2.51 -13.89
CA ILE A 215 -20.35 -1.95 -14.30
C ILE A 215 -19.41 -3.07 -14.74
N TRP A 216 -19.35 -4.16 -13.96
CA TRP A 216 -18.47 -5.29 -14.22
C TRP A 216 -18.78 -6.01 -15.54
N ASN A 217 -20.04 -6.19 -15.85
CA ASN A 217 -20.51 -6.88 -17.05
C ASN A 217 -20.69 -5.93 -18.28
N SER A 218 -20.39 -4.63 -18.15
CA SER A 218 -20.60 -3.64 -19.18
C SER A 218 -19.70 -3.82 -20.41
N ASP A 219 -20.22 -3.48 -21.58
CA ASP A 219 -19.43 -3.46 -22.82
C ASP A 219 -18.31 -2.41 -22.77
N ARG A 220 -18.50 -1.33 -22.03
CA ARG A 220 -17.44 -0.36 -21.77
C ARG A 220 -16.23 -0.98 -21.07
N ARG A 221 -16.44 -1.81 -20.04
CA ARG A 221 -15.36 -2.52 -19.36
C ARG A 221 -14.65 -3.49 -20.31
N LYS A 222 -15.41 -4.28 -21.06
CA LYS A 222 -14.85 -5.22 -22.05
C LYS A 222 -13.98 -4.49 -23.06
N HIS A 223 -14.50 -3.45 -23.66
CA HIS A 223 -13.78 -2.62 -24.64
C HIS A 223 -12.49 -2.01 -24.08
N ILE A 224 -12.51 -1.52 -22.83
CA ILE A 224 -11.31 -0.97 -22.19
C ILE A 224 -10.27 -2.06 -21.97
N LEU A 225 -10.68 -3.23 -21.44
CA LEU A 225 -9.79 -4.36 -21.21
C LEU A 225 -9.12 -4.88 -22.49
N GLU A 226 -9.84 -4.89 -23.60
CA GLU A 226 -9.30 -5.26 -24.92
C GLU A 226 -8.26 -4.26 -25.43
N LYS A 227 -8.45 -2.97 -25.13
CA LYS A 227 -7.55 -1.88 -25.61
C LYS A 227 -6.35 -1.62 -24.71
N VAL A 228 -6.43 -1.99 -23.42
CA VAL A 228 -5.32 -1.77 -22.49
C VAL A 228 -4.16 -2.71 -22.83
N ASN A 229 -3.10 -2.13 -23.37
CA ASN A 229 -1.84 -2.82 -23.61
C ASN A 229 -0.80 -2.35 -22.58
N PRO A 230 -0.41 -3.21 -21.62
CA PRO A 230 0.56 -2.84 -20.59
C PRO A 230 1.92 -2.41 -21.11
N LYS A 231 2.38 -2.93 -22.25
CA LYS A 231 3.63 -2.49 -22.89
C LYS A 231 3.61 -1.00 -23.24
N ILE A 232 2.44 -0.46 -23.56
CA ILE A 232 2.27 0.91 -24.01
C ILE A 232 1.79 1.82 -22.87
N HIS A 233 0.77 1.34 -22.12
CA HIS A 233 0.04 2.17 -21.16
C HIS A 233 0.59 2.09 -19.73
N CYS A 234 1.42 1.08 -19.39
CA CYS A 234 1.89 0.80 -18.04
C CYS A 234 3.41 0.80 -17.96
N LYS A 235 4.04 1.90 -18.37
CA LYS A 235 5.50 2.05 -18.33
C LYS A 235 6.07 2.21 -16.92
N PHE A 236 5.21 2.49 -15.94
CA PHE A 236 5.55 2.60 -14.53
C PHE A 236 5.73 1.22 -13.87
N HIS A 237 6.40 1.21 -12.74
CA HIS A 237 6.45 0.01 -11.89
C HIS A 237 5.04 -0.38 -11.43
N CYS A 238 4.69 -1.61 -11.60
CA CYS A 238 3.39 -2.12 -11.21
C CYS A 238 3.57 -3.21 -10.14
N ILE A 239 3.06 -2.96 -8.94
CA ILE A 239 3.08 -3.95 -7.85
C ILE A 239 2.37 -5.28 -8.21
N ARG A 240 1.67 -5.33 -9.35
CA ARG A 240 1.00 -6.52 -9.87
C ARG A 240 1.69 -7.12 -11.09
N HIS A 241 2.93 -6.69 -11.37
CA HIS A 241 3.71 -7.22 -12.48
C HIS A 241 3.90 -8.73 -12.32
N GLU A 242 4.43 -9.17 -11.19
CA GLU A 242 4.66 -10.58 -10.88
C GLU A 242 3.35 -11.38 -10.90
N SER A 243 2.26 -10.80 -10.39
CA SER A 243 0.93 -11.46 -10.46
C SER A 243 0.46 -11.66 -11.91
N ASN A 244 0.76 -10.71 -12.83
CA ASN A 244 0.44 -10.91 -14.25
C ASN A 244 1.29 -12.00 -14.88
N LEU A 245 2.59 -12.04 -14.61
CA LEU A 245 3.48 -13.10 -15.12
C LEU A 245 3.03 -14.47 -14.61
N LEU A 246 2.70 -14.59 -13.34
CA LEU A 246 2.18 -15.82 -12.75
C LEU A 246 0.89 -16.29 -13.43
N LEU A 247 -0.07 -15.38 -13.63
CA LEU A 247 -1.33 -15.69 -14.32
C LEU A 247 -1.10 -16.13 -15.77
N GLU A 248 -0.14 -15.53 -16.49
CA GLU A 248 0.24 -16.00 -17.84
C GLU A 248 0.79 -17.42 -17.82
N GLU A 249 1.63 -17.75 -16.84
CA GLU A 249 2.16 -19.12 -16.68
C GLU A 249 1.06 -20.12 -16.35
N MET A 250 0.14 -19.77 -15.47
CA MET A 250 -1.04 -20.60 -15.17
C MET A 250 -1.89 -20.85 -16.41
N MET A 251 -2.13 -19.85 -17.23
CA MET A 251 -2.86 -20.01 -18.49
C MET A 251 -2.16 -20.90 -19.51
N LYS A 252 -0.83 -21.00 -19.42
CA LYS A 252 -0.01 -21.95 -20.22
C LYS A 252 0.02 -23.36 -19.62
N GLY A 253 -0.72 -23.63 -18.55
CA GLY A 253 -0.84 -24.93 -17.91
C GLY A 253 0.14 -25.22 -16.78
N LYS A 254 0.92 -24.21 -16.32
CA LYS A 254 1.74 -24.38 -15.13
C LYS A 254 0.84 -24.56 -13.92
N LYS A 255 0.95 -25.71 -13.28
CA LYS A 255 0.31 -25.97 -12.00
C LYS A 255 1.06 -25.20 -10.92
N ILE A 256 0.32 -24.49 -10.09
CA ILE A 256 0.87 -23.95 -8.85
C ILE A 256 0.69 -25.06 -7.82
N ASP A 257 1.80 -25.70 -7.44
CA ASP A 257 1.78 -26.65 -6.36
C ASP A 257 1.48 -25.87 -5.07
N GLN A 258 0.30 -26.16 -4.54
CA GLN A 258 -0.23 -25.72 -3.26
C GLN A 258 -0.03 -24.23 -2.97
N LEU A 259 -1.06 -23.46 -3.22
CA LEU A 259 -1.32 -22.27 -2.46
C LEU A 259 -1.71 -22.73 -1.04
N GLU A 260 -0.70 -23.07 -0.23
CA GLU A 260 -0.87 -23.06 1.22
C GLU A 260 -1.45 -21.70 1.58
N ASP A 261 -2.28 -21.66 2.60
CA ASP A 261 -3.00 -20.51 3.15
C ASP A 261 -2.19 -19.21 3.06
N TYR A 262 -2.01 -18.74 1.83
CA TYR A 262 -1.34 -17.48 1.56
C TYR A 262 -2.25 -16.38 2.06
N ASP A 263 -1.92 -15.85 3.20
CA ASP A 263 -2.34 -14.52 3.58
C ASP A 263 -1.61 -13.54 2.64
N PHE A 264 -2.15 -13.39 1.42
CA PHE A 264 -1.54 -12.69 0.29
C PHE A 264 -1.17 -11.23 0.55
N PHE A 265 -1.20 -10.82 1.79
CA PHE A 265 -0.94 -9.44 2.16
C PHE A 265 0.26 -9.26 3.08
N ILE A 266 0.81 -10.33 3.61
CA ILE A 266 2.00 -10.31 4.47
C ILE A 266 3.07 -11.22 3.89
#